data_64d90f45f55d205731a19f2397c737bb
#
_entry.id   64d90f45f55d205731a19f2397c737bb
#
_cell.length_a   1.000
_cell.length_b   1.000
_cell.length_c   1.000
_cell.angle_alpha   90.00
_cell.angle_beta   90.00
_cell.angle_gamma   90.00
#
_symmetry.space_group_name_H-M   'P 1'
#
loop_
_entity.id
_entity.type
_entity.pdbx_description
1 polymer ?
#
loop_
_entity_poly.entity_id
_entity_poly.type
_entity_poly.pdbx_seq_one_letter_code
_entity_poly.pdbx_strand_id
1 'polypeptide(L)'
;MSQQDYENGLKVRTEVMGESFVKRAQENTVPFTQPLQDWINEHAWGSTWQREDVLPRKYRSLITIAFLTAQKSPTELKGHVRGALNNGATVEEIQEVLLHSLPYCGAPATQEAFRAALEVIQEYQVNQQN
;
A
#
# COMPACT_ATOMS: atom_id res chain seq x y z
N MET A 1 4.13 17.67 14.76
CA MET A 1 3.23 16.53 14.70
C MET A 1 2.97 16.01 16.08
N SER A 2 1.86 15.35 16.29
CA SER A 2 1.35 15.07 17.63
C SER A 2 1.14 13.56 17.83
N GLN A 3 0.97 13.18 19.08
CA GLN A 3 0.56 11.83 19.44
C GLN A 3 -0.80 11.50 18.78
N GLN A 4 -1.68 12.49 18.65
CA GLN A 4 -2.96 12.30 17.98
C GLN A 4 -2.78 11.97 16.49
N ASP A 5 -1.84 12.61 15.81
CA ASP A 5 -1.53 12.30 14.40
C ASP A 5 -0.99 10.88 14.27
N TYR A 6 -0.15 10.46 15.19
CA TYR A 6 0.37 9.10 15.24
C TYR A 6 -0.77 8.08 15.38
N GLU A 7 -1.67 8.31 16.33
CA GLU A 7 -2.79 7.40 16.60
C GLU A 7 -3.76 7.33 15.42
N ASN A 8 -4.08 8.49 14.85
CA ASN A 8 -4.94 8.56 13.66
C ASN A 8 -4.29 7.84 12.49
N GLY A 9 -2.98 8.01 12.32
CA GLY A 9 -2.23 7.35 11.27
C GLY A 9 -2.21 5.84 11.42
N LEU A 10 -1.95 5.37 12.63
CA LEU A 10 -1.93 3.93 12.91
C LEU A 10 -3.30 3.30 12.63
N LYS A 11 -4.38 4.00 12.99
CA LYS A 11 -5.74 3.53 12.72
C LYS A 11 -6.00 3.39 11.22
N VAL A 12 -5.70 4.42 10.44
CA VAL A 12 -5.91 4.40 8.99
C VAL A 12 -5.02 3.34 8.33
N ARG A 13 -3.77 3.26 8.75
CA ARG A 13 -2.84 2.24 8.24
C ARG A 13 -3.41 0.83 8.45
N THR A 14 -3.95 0.58 9.64
CA THR A 14 -4.54 -0.72 9.97
C THR A 14 -5.76 -1.02 9.10
N GLU A 15 -6.61 -0.02 8.89
CA GLU A 15 -7.81 -0.17 8.06
C GLU A 15 -7.46 -0.45 6.59
N VAL A 16 -6.42 0.22 6.07
CA VAL A 16 -6.01 0.08 4.66
C VAL A 16 -5.19 -1.19 4.45
N MET A 17 -4.16 -1.39 5.25
CA MET A 17 -3.19 -2.47 5.02
C MET A 17 -3.59 -3.79 5.69
N GLY A 18 -4.47 -3.74 6.67
CA GLY A 18 -4.91 -4.90 7.42
C GLY A 18 -4.16 -5.07 8.74
N GLU A 19 -4.84 -5.67 9.71
CA GLU A 19 -4.28 -5.88 11.06
C GLU A 19 -3.02 -6.75 11.04
N SER A 20 -3.03 -7.82 10.25
CA SER A 20 -1.89 -8.74 10.16
C SER A 20 -0.63 -8.06 9.67
N PHE A 21 -0.78 -7.19 8.67
CA PHE A 21 0.33 -6.43 8.10
C PHE A 21 0.92 -5.49 9.14
N VAL A 22 0.06 -4.71 9.82
CA VAL A 22 0.50 -3.73 10.81
C VAL A 22 1.13 -4.43 12.01
N LYS A 23 0.53 -5.53 12.47
CA LYS A 23 1.07 -6.31 13.59
C LYS A 23 2.47 -6.81 13.26
N ARG A 24 2.67 -7.33 12.05
CA ARG A 24 3.97 -7.81 11.59
C ARG A 24 4.99 -6.68 11.54
N ALA A 25 4.60 -5.52 11.03
CA ALA A 25 5.46 -4.35 10.99
C ALA A 25 5.88 -3.92 12.41
N GLN A 26 4.94 -3.94 13.35
CA GLN A 26 5.24 -3.60 14.76
C GLN A 26 6.17 -4.63 15.41
N GLU A 27 5.93 -5.91 15.17
CA GLU A 27 6.78 -6.99 15.71
C GLU A 27 8.20 -6.93 15.15
N ASN A 28 8.37 -6.49 13.91
CA ASN A 28 9.67 -6.40 13.26
C ASN A 28 10.39 -5.08 13.57
N THR A 29 9.71 -4.15 14.26
CA THR A 29 10.30 -2.87 14.62
C THR A 29 11.24 -3.05 15.82
N VAL A 30 12.44 -2.52 15.68
CA VAL A 30 13.47 -2.54 16.72
C VAL A 30 13.86 -1.09 17.02
N PRO A 31 14.63 -0.83 18.11
CA PRO A 31 15.00 0.55 18.45
C PRO A 31 15.61 1.35 17.31
N PHE A 32 16.38 0.72 16.45
CA PHE A 32 17.00 1.40 15.30
C PHE A 32 15.95 1.87 14.28
N THR A 33 14.89 1.09 14.08
CA THR A 33 13.86 1.38 13.08
C THR A 33 12.63 2.08 13.65
N GLN A 34 12.53 2.18 14.98
CA GLN A 34 11.36 2.80 15.63
C GLN A 34 11.10 4.24 15.14
N PRO A 35 12.12 5.13 15.05
CA PRO A 35 11.88 6.49 14.56
C PRO A 35 11.30 6.54 13.16
N LEU A 36 11.68 5.60 12.29
CA LEU A 36 11.13 5.51 10.94
C LEU A 36 9.66 5.13 10.97
N GLN A 37 9.29 4.14 11.78
CA GLN A 37 7.90 3.73 11.91
C GLN A 37 7.04 4.84 12.52
N ASP A 38 7.57 5.56 13.50
CA ASP A 38 6.89 6.70 14.09
C ASP A 38 6.61 7.78 13.04
N TRP A 39 7.63 8.10 12.24
CA TRP A 39 7.52 9.09 11.18
C TRP A 39 6.47 8.67 10.13
N ILE A 40 6.51 7.41 9.72
CA ILE A 40 5.58 6.88 8.73
C ILE A 40 4.14 6.99 9.24
N ASN A 41 3.91 6.60 10.50
CA ASN A 41 2.56 6.68 11.09
C ASN A 41 2.08 8.12 11.23
N GLU A 42 2.95 9.04 11.63
CA GLU A 42 2.58 10.46 11.80
C GLU A 42 2.42 11.21 10.48
N HIS A 43 3.40 11.06 9.59
CA HIS A 43 3.55 11.96 8.43
C HIS A 43 2.97 11.41 7.13
N ALA A 44 2.86 10.10 6.99
CA ALA A 44 2.19 9.52 5.82
C ALA A 44 0.75 9.17 6.19
N TRP A 45 0.58 8.18 7.05
CA TRP A 45 -0.75 7.70 7.43
C TRP A 45 -1.53 8.72 8.27
N GLY A 46 -0.83 9.50 9.07
CA GLY A 46 -1.42 10.58 9.88
C GLY A 46 -1.56 11.91 9.14
N SER A 47 -1.18 11.97 7.88
CA SER A 47 -1.24 13.20 7.07
C SER A 47 -2.09 12.99 5.82
N THR A 48 -1.47 12.68 4.68
CA THR A 48 -2.21 12.61 3.42
C THR A 48 -3.28 11.52 3.41
N TRP A 49 -3.02 10.39 4.05
CA TRP A 49 -4.00 9.31 4.13
C TRP A 49 -5.23 9.65 4.97
N GLN A 50 -5.19 10.75 5.75
CA GLN A 50 -6.34 11.26 6.48
C GLN A 50 -7.33 12.02 5.59
N ARG A 51 -6.91 12.40 4.39
CA ARG A 51 -7.64 13.30 3.50
C ARG A 51 -8.54 12.53 2.51
N GLU A 52 -9.28 11.53 3.01
CA GLU A 52 -10.08 10.68 2.13
C GLU A 52 -11.28 11.42 1.51
N ASP A 53 -11.73 12.52 2.13
CA ASP A 53 -12.79 13.35 1.56
C ASP A 53 -12.38 14.02 0.26
N VAL A 54 -11.08 14.29 0.10
CA VAL A 54 -10.54 14.94 -1.10
C VAL A 54 -10.14 13.90 -2.14
N LEU A 55 -9.47 12.83 -1.68
CA LEU A 55 -9.03 11.73 -2.56
C LEU A 55 -9.26 10.42 -1.83
N PRO A 56 -10.28 9.65 -2.22
CA PRO A 56 -10.61 8.39 -1.56
C PRO A 56 -9.45 7.40 -1.49
N ARG A 57 -9.48 6.56 -0.48
CA ARG A 57 -8.42 5.58 -0.19
C ARG A 57 -8.13 4.65 -1.36
N LYS A 58 -9.15 4.24 -2.09
CA LYS A 58 -8.99 3.40 -3.28
C LYS A 58 -8.02 4.04 -4.27
N TYR A 59 -8.23 5.32 -4.56
CA TYR A 59 -7.38 6.03 -5.53
C TYR A 59 -5.98 6.28 -4.97
N ARG A 60 -5.86 6.56 -3.66
CA ARG A 60 -4.53 6.69 -3.04
C ARG A 60 -3.74 5.40 -3.16
N SER A 61 -4.39 4.26 -2.93
CA SER A 61 -3.75 2.95 -3.08
C SER A 61 -3.29 2.73 -4.52
N LEU A 62 -4.15 3.04 -5.50
CA LEU A 62 -3.82 2.87 -6.93
C LEU A 62 -2.66 3.79 -7.34
N ILE A 63 -2.66 5.03 -6.87
CA ILE A 63 -1.57 5.98 -7.13
C ILE A 63 -0.27 5.48 -6.50
N THR A 64 -0.34 4.97 -5.28
CA THR A 64 0.84 4.45 -4.59
C THR A 64 1.43 3.26 -5.35
N ILE A 65 0.59 2.39 -5.90
CA ILE A 65 1.03 1.28 -6.75
C ILE A 65 1.83 1.81 -7.95
N ALA A 66 1.37 2.89 -8.58
CA ALA A 66 2.08 3.48 -9.71
C ALA A 66 3.45 4.03 -9.29
N PHE A 67 3.52 4.72 -8.15
CA PHE A 67 4.79 5.22 -7.62
C PHE A 67 5.77 4.08 -7.35
N LEU A 68 5.29 3.00 -6.74
CA LEU A 68 6.14 1.87 -6.37
C LEU A 68 6.60 1.08 -7.59
N THR A 69 5.79 1.05 -8.64
CA THR A 69 6.18 0.51 -9.94
C THR A 69 7.37 1.29 -10.50
N ALA A 70 7.25 2.62 -10.52
CA ALA A 70 8.30 3.51 -11.03
C ALA A 70 9.58 3.39 -10.21
N GLN A 71 9.46 3.24 -8.90
CA GLN A 71 10.59 3.14 -7.98
C GLN A 71 11.21 1.73 -7.94
N LYS A 72 10.61 0.77 -8.62
CA LYS A 72 11.04 -0.63 -8.61
C LYS A 72 11.10 -1.18 -7.18
N SER A 73 10.00 -1.02 -6.45
CA SER A 73 9.86 -1.43 -5.06
C SER A 73 8.80 -2.52 -4.89
N PRO A 74 9.09 -3.76 -5.37
CA PRO A 74 8.08 -4.82 -5.40
C PRO A 74 7.61 -5.28 -4.01
N THR A 75 8.47 -5.22 -3.01
CA THR A 75 8.08 -5.63 -1.65
C THR A 75 7.00 -4.73 -1.09
N GLU A 76 7.20 -3.42 -1.18
CA GLU A 76 6.22 -2.42 -0.72
C GLU A 76 4.97 -2.45 -1.60
N LEU A 77 5.16 -2.67 -2.90
CA LEU A 77 4.05 -2.77 -3.85
C LEU A 77 3.06 -3.87 -3.46
N LYS A 78 3.56 -5.01 -3.02
CA LYS A 78 2.69 -6.12 -2.58
C LYS A 78 1.73 -5.66 -1.48
N GLY A 79 2.22 -4.95 -0.48
CA GLY A 79 1.39 -4.42 0.61
C GLY A 79 0.30 -3.49 0.09
N HIS A 80 0.65 -2.62 -0.85
CA HIS A 80 -0.30 -1.64 -1.39
C HIS A 80 -1.28 -2.25 -2.40
N VAL A 81 -0.94 -3.35 -3.06
CA VAL A 81 -1.91 -4.12 -3.85
C VAL A 81 -2.97 -4.71 -2.92
N ARG A 82 -2.55 -5.29 -1.80
CA ARG A 82 -3.49 -5.80 -0.79
C ARG A 82 -4.35 -4.66 -0.25
N GLY A 83 -3.73 -3.52 0.06
CA GLY A 83 -4.46 -2.33 0.51
C GLY A 83 -5.47 -1.83 -0.50
N ALA A 84 -5.12 -1.82 -1.78
CA ALA A 84 -6.04 -1.43 -2.85
C ALA A 84 -7.27 -2.35 -2.88
N LEU A 85 -7.05 -3.65 -2.81
CA LEU A 85 -8.14 -4.63 -2.77
C LEU A 85 -9.01 -4.43 -1.52
N ASN A 86 -8.39 -4.18 -0.37
CA ASN A 86 -9.13 -3.89 0.88
C ASN A 86 -10.00 -2.64 0.74
N ASN A 87 -9.59 -1.68 -0.07
CA ASN A 87 -10.31 -0.42 -0.26
C ASN A 87 -11.26 -0.44 -1.45
N GLY A 88 -11.53 -1.63 -2.01
CA GLY A 88 -12.53 -1.80 -3.06
C GLY A 88 -12.02 -1.66 -4.47
N ALA A 89 -10.71 -1.60 -4.69
CA ALA A 89 -10.18 -1.64 -6.05
C ALA A 89 -10.40 -3.02 -6.64
N THR A 90 -10.69 -3.07 -7.93
CA THR A 90 -10.84 -4.32 -8.65
C THR A 90 -9.49 -4.76 -9.20
N VAL A 91 -9.38 -6.06 -9.52
CA VAL A 91 -8.20 -6.60 -10.18
C VAL A 91 -7.96 -5.87 -11.51
N GLU A 92 -9.03 -5.59 -12.25
CA GLU A 92 -8.96 -4.86 -13.52
C GLU A 92 -8.42 -3.45 -13.33
N GLU A 93 -8.81 -2.76 -12.26
CA GLU A 93 -8.30 -1.42 -11.99
C GLU A 93 -6.80 -1.45 -11.68
N ILE A 94 -6.35 -2.44 -10.90
CA ILE A 94 -4.93 -2.62 -10.62
C ILE A 94 -4.17 -2.92 -11.90
N GLN A 95 -4.70 -3.82 -12.73
CA GLN A 95 -4.12 -4.15 -14.02
C GLN A 95 -3.96 -2.91 -14.90
N GLU A 96 -4.99 -2.05 -14.95
CA GLU A 96 -4.95 -0.83 -15.75
C GLU A 96 -3.87 0.14 -15.27
N VAL A 97 -3.70 0.29 -13.95
CA VAL A 97 -2.63 1.12 -13.41
C VAL A 97 -1.27 0.62 -13.89
N LEU A 98 -1.05 -0.69 -13.83
CA LEU A 98 0.21 -1.29 -14.25
C LEU A 98 0.43 -1.15 -15.75
N LEU A 99 -0.61 -1.41 -16.55
CA LEU A 99 -0.53 -1.21 -18.00
C LEU A 99 -0.24 0.24 -18.35
N HIS A 100 -0.89 1.18 -17.67
CA HIS A 100 -0.66 2.60 -17.88
C HIS A 100 0.75 3.01 -17.47
N SER A 101 1.37 2.29 -16.55
CA SER A 101 2.74 2.55 -16.12
C SER A 101 3.77 2.18 -17.20
N LEU A 102 3.41 1.26 -18.11
CA LEU A 102 4.35 0.73 -19.11
C LEU A 102 5.00 1.80 -19.98
N PRO A 103 4.25 2.74 -20.61
CA PRO A 103 4.87 3.77 -21.44
C PRO A 103 5.77 4.75 -20.67
N TYR A 104 5.57 4.89 -19.36
CA TYR A 104 6.30 5.87 -18.55
C TYR A 104 7.46 5.26 -17.77
N CYS A 105 7.34 3.99 -17.37
CA CYS A 105 8.32 3.31 -16.50
C CYS A 105 9.14 2.27 -17.23
N GLY A 106 8.68 1.78 -18.38
CA GLY A 106 9.36 0.76 -19.15
C GLY A 106 9.00 -0.65 -18.75
N ALA A 107 9.27 -1.60 -19.65
CA ALA A 107 8.89 -2.99 -19.49
C ALA A 107 9.52 -3.67 -18.27
N PRO A 108 10.82 -3.48 -17.97
CA PRO A 108 11.41 -4.17 -16.81
C PRO A 108 10.73 -3.83 -15.49
N ALA A 109 10.49 -2.54 -15.22
CA ALA A 109 9.82 -2.10 -13.99
C ALA A 109 8.37 -2.62 -13.94
N THR A 110 7.67 -2.55 -15.06
CA THR A 110 6.27 -2.95 -15.14
C THR A 110 6.12 -4.48 -14.99
N GLN A 111 7.00 -5.26 -15.62
CA GLN A 111 6.98 -6.72 -15.46
C GLN A 111 7.21 -7.15 -14.03
N GLU A 112 8.15 -6.50 -13.35
CA GLU A 112 8.42 -6.76 -11.94
C GLU A 112 7.18 -6.47 -11.08
N ALA A 113 6.52 -5.34 -11.36
CA ALA A 113 5.30 -4.96 -10.66
C ALA A 113 4.16 -5.94 -10.92
N PHE A 114 3.99 -6.40 -12.16
CA PHE A 114 2.99 -7.41 -12.50
C PHE A 114 3.21 -8.71 -11.73
N ARG A 115 4.46 -9.17 -11.65
CA ARG A 115 4.78 -10.40 -10.90
C ARG A 115 4.43 -10.26 -9.41
N ALA A 116 4.80 -9.13 -8.81
CA ALA A 116 4.51 -8.86 -7.41
C ALA A 116 3.00 -8.76 -7.16
N ALA A 117 2.29 -8.04 -8.02
CA ALA A 117 0.84 -7.88 -7.90
C ALA A 117 0.11 -9.20 -8.06
N LEU A 118 0.52 -10.02 -9.02
CA LEU A 118 -0.11 -11.31 -9.28
C LEU A 118 -0.07 -12.22 -8.04
N GLU A 119 1.06 -12.26 -7.37
CA GLU A 119 1.24 -13.06 -6.16
C GLU A 119 0.22 -12.68 -5.10
N VAL A 120 0.03 -11.39 -4.85
CA VAL A 120 -0.91 -10.88 -3.86
C VAL A 120 -2.36 -11.12 -4.29
N ILE A 121 -2.66 -10.88 -5.56
CA ILE A 121 -4.01 -11.08 -6.10
C ILE A 121 -4.43 -12.54 -5.94
N GLN A 122 -3.53 -13.48 -6.24
CA GLN A 122 -3.80 -14.90 -6.08
C GLN A 122 -4.06 -15.28 -4.62
N GLU A 123 -3.24 -14.77 -3.71
CA GLU A 123 -3.45 -14.99 -2.27
C GLU A 123 -4.79 -14.42 -1.80
N TYR A 124 -5.11 -13.22 -2.25
CA TYR A 124 -6.34 -12.54 -1.87
C TYR A 124 -7.56 -13.32 -2.36
N GLN A 125 -7.53 -13.80 -3.61
CA GLN A 125 -8.64 -14.57 -4.20
C GLN A 125 -8.85 -15.90 -3.47
N VAL A 126 -7.76 -16.58 -3.09
CA VAL A 126 -7.85 -17.81 -2.32
C VAL A 126 -8.50 -17.54 -0.96
N ASN A 127 -8.08 -16.50 -0.27
CA ASN A 127 -8.62 -16.14 1.04
C ASN A 127 -10.10 -15.76 0.98
N GLN A 128 -10.55 -15.17 -0.12
CA GLN A 128 -11.97 -14.83 -0.31
C GLN A 128 -12.84 -16.06 -0.52
N GLN A 129 -12.27 -17.17 -1.01
CA GLN A 129 -13.00 -18.43 -1.22
C GLN A 129 -13.13 -19.24 0.07
N ASN A 130 -12.33 -18.92 1.07
CA ASN A 130 -12.35 -19.59 2.38
C ASN A 130 -13.07 -18.70 3.40
#